data_0843d388882a6f95bdd3a8adf0293c19
#
_entry.id   0843d388882a6f95bdd3a8adf0293c19
#
_cell.length_a   1.000
_cell.length_b   1.000
_cell.length_c   1.000
_cell.angle_alpha   90.00
_cell.angle_beta   90.00
_cell.angle_gamma   90.00
#
_symmetry.space_group_name_H-M   'P 1'
#
loop_
_entity.id
_entity.type
_entity.pdbx_description
1 polymer ?
#
loop_
_entity_poly.entity_id
_entity_poly.type
_entity_poly.pdbx_seq_one_letter_code
_entity_poly.pdbx_strand_id
1 'polypeptide(L)'
;LVVMNDEAHHIHENKTAGEIQEVEWQKSLNFIAKNMGKSFIQIDFSATPYDTTGSGQKRAKHYFPHVIVDFDLNSAINDGLVKMITIDKRKELSTLELDFKALRDEGSNKVIGLSDGQKIMIQAGLTKLDILEKDFSKLNNPKHPKMLIMCEETEVVRYVEEFLLEIGLKDEEFMGVHSKKNGEIPKEEYERLRQKLFNIDEYENPKVVISVLMLKEGFDVSNVCVIVPLRSNQS
;
A
#
# COMPACT_ATOMS: atom_id res chain seq x y z
N LEU A 1 -31.46 10.15 13.15
CA LEU A 1 -30.16 9.49 13.25
C LEU A 1 -29.45 9.66 11.93
N VAL A 2 -28.22 10.16 11.98
CA VAL A 2 -27.32 10.20 10.82
C VAL A 2 -26.19 9.23 11.11
N VAL A 3 -25.92 8.32 10.18
CA VAL A 3 -24.79 7.41 10.22
C VAL A 3 -23.85 7.77 9.09
N MET A 4 -22.57 7.94 9.40
CA MET A 4 -21.51 8.22 8.46
C MET A 4 -20.57 7.01 8.44
N ASN A 5 -20.37 6.42 7.26
CA ASN A 5 -19.51 5.26 7.09
C ASN A 5 -18.30 5.69 6.25
N ASP A 6 -17.11 5.47 6.79
CA ASP A 6 -15.86 5.57 6.05
C ASP A 6 -15.53 4.21 5.43
N GLU A 7 -14.78 4.21 4.31
CA GLU A 7 -14.46 3.02 3.52
C GLU A 7 -15.70 2.17 3.18
N ALA A 8 -16.77 2.85 2.77
CA ALA A 8 -18.10 2.26 2.60
C ALA A 8 -18.16 1.16 1.52
N HIS A 9 -17.15 1.01 0.68
CA HIS A 9 -17.04 -0.11 -0.25
C HIS A 9 -16.94 -1.48 0.44
N HIS A 10 -16.60 -1.52 1.74
CA HIS A 10 -16.62 -2.75 2.54
C HIS A 10 -18.02 -3.12 3.08
N ILE A 11 -19.00 -2.23 2.96
CA ILE A 11 -20.37 -2.47 3.45
C ILE A 11 -21.15 -3.33 2.45
N HIS A 12 -20.76 -3.27 1.18
CA HIS A 12 -21.49 -3.90 0.09
C HIS A 12 -21.23 -5.41 -0.02
N GLU A 13 -22.16 -6.09 -0.65
CA GLU A 13 -22.30 -7.54 -0.71
C GLU A 13 -21.04 -8.27 -1.22
N ASN A 14 -20.59 -9.27 -0.47
CA ASN A 14 -19.62 -10.25 -0.97
C ASN A 14 -20.32 -11.31 -1.80
N LYS A 15 -20.10 -11.33 -3.11
CA LYS A 15 -20.55 -12.41 -4.00
C LYS A 15 -19.58 -13.57 -3.97
N THR A 16 -19.89 -14.57 -3.15
CA THR A 16 -19.16 -15.84 -3.15
C THR A 16 -20.03 -16.91 -3.79
N ALA A 17 -19.54 -17.54 -4.86
CA ALA A 17 -20.14 -18.72 -5.50
C ALA A 17 -21.63 -18.60 -5.92
N GLY A 18 -22.08 -17.40 -6.33
CA GLY A 18 -23.45 -17.21 -6.83
C GLY A 18 -24.50 -16.87 -5.79
N GLU A 19 -24.15 -16.87 -4.52
CA GLU A 19 -25.00 -16.37 -3.44
C GLU A 19 -24.56 -14.97 -2.99
N ILE A 20 -25.54 -14.07 -2.83
CA ILE A 20 -25.32 -12.74 -2.27
C ILE A 20 -25.32 -12.89 -0.75
N GLN A 21 -24.14 -12.77 -0.13
CA GLN A 21 -24.04 -12.70 1.32
C GLN A 21 -23.93 -11.24 1.76
N GLU A 22 -24.95 -10.79 2.46
CA GLU A 22 -24.97 -9.49 3.09
C GLU A 22 -23.95 -9.45 4.24
N VAL A 23 -23.03 -8.47 4.19
CA VAL A 23 -22.02 -8.26 5.23
C VAL A 23 -22.70 -7.89 6.56
N GLU A 24 -22.16 -8.33 7.69
CA GLU A 24 -22.72 -8.04 9.03
C GLU A 24 -22.91 -6.54 9.29
N TRP A 25 -22.03 -5.71 8.75
CA TRP A 25 -22.17 -4.26 8.81
C TRP A 25 -23.43 -3.79 8.09
N GLN A 26 -23.67 -4.24 6.86
CA GLN A 26 -24.89 -3.91 6.11
C GLN A 26 -26.17 -4.41 6.81
N LYS A 27 -26.15 -5.60 7.39
CA LYS A 27 -27.26 -6.13 8.19
C LYS A 27 -27.60 -5.21 9.37
N SER A 28 -26.58 -4.72 10.07
CA SER A 28 -26.73 -3.80 11.19
C SER A 28 -27.35 -2.48 10.75
N LEU A 29 -26.88 -1.91 9.63
CA LEU A 29 -27.43 -0.67 9.06
C LEU A 29 -28.88 -0.86 8.62
N ASN A 30 -29.20 -1.96 7.96
CA ASN A 30 -30.57 -2.28 7.54
C ASN A 30 -31.52 -2.47 8.73
N PHE A 31 -31.04 -3.10 9.81
CA PHE A 31 -31.81 -3.21 11.06
C PHE A 31 -32.10 -1.84 11.69
N ILE A 32 -31.09 -0.96 11.76
CA ILE A 32 -31.25 0.39 12.27
C ILE A 32 -32.23 1.19 11.39
N ALA A 33 -32.04 1.17 10.08
CA ALA A 33 -32.90 1.87 9.11
C ALA A 33 -34.36 1.42 9.23
N LYS A 34 -34.62 0.11 9.36
CA LYS A 34 -35.96 -0.44 9.52
C LYS A 34 -36.65 0.06 10.79
N ASN A 35 -35.92 0.19 11.89
CA ASN A 35 -36.48 0.64 13.17
C ASN A 35 -36.65 2.17 13.24
N MET A 36 -35.77 2.95 12.58
CA MET A 36 -35.80 4.41 12.60
C MET A 36 -36.66 5.02 11.48
N GLY A 37 -36.96 4.25 10.43
CA GLY A 37 -37.79 4.67 9.31
C GLY A 37 -37.27 5.96 8.66
N LYS A 38 -38.15 6.95 8.47
CA LYS A 38 -37.80 8.26 7.85
C LYS A 38 -36.82 9.11 8.64
N SER A 39 -36.49 8.72 9.89
CA SER A 39 -35.53 9.42 10.75
C SER A 39 -34.12 8.89 10.62
N PHE A 40 -33.83 8.03 9.63
CA PHE A 40 -32.52 7.46 9.35
C PHE A 40 -31.95 8.05 8.07
N ILE A 41 -30.71 8.54 8.14
CA ILE A 41 -29.92 9.03 6.99
C ILE A 41 -28.58 8.32 7.05
N GLN A 42 -28.19 7.70 5.95
CA GLN A 42 -26.87 7.09 5.77
C GLN A 42 -26.08 7.94 4.78
N ILE A 43 -24.84 8.25 5.12
CA ILE A 43 -23.87 8.96 4.28
C ILE A 43 -22.62 8.12 4.21
N ASP A 44 -22.25 7.69 3.02
CA ASP A 44 -21.14 6.79 2.75
C ASP A 44 -20.01 7.56 2.08
N PHE A 45 -18.79 7.39 2.59
CA PHE A 45 -17.56 7.90 2.02
C PHE A 45 -16.73 6.73 1.50
N SER A 46 -16.27 6.83 0.26
CA SER A 46 -15.40 5.82 -0.35
C SER A 46 -14.61 6.42 -1.50
N ALA A 47 -13.33 6.04 -1.62
CA ALA A 47 -12.52 6.35 -2.79
C ALA A 47 -12.91 5.50 -4.01
N THR A 48 -13.64 4.39 -3.80
CA THR A 48 -14.09 3.45 -4.84
C THR A 48 -15.59 3.21 -4.74
N PRO A 49 -16.45 4.17 -5.19
CA PRO A 49 -17.91 4.09 -5.05
C PRO A 49 -18.52 3.13 -6.07
N TYR A 50 -17.94 1.95 -6.24
CA TYR A 50 -18.39 0.92 -7.17
C TYR A 50 -17.97 -0.48 -6.74
N ASP A 51 -18.79 -1.48 -7.06
CA ASP A 51 -18.44 -2.88 -6.99
C ASP A 51 -17.87 -3.36 -8.33
N THR A 52 -17.01 -4.36 -8.29
CA THR A 52 -16.51 -5.03 -9.50
C THR A 52 -17.06 -6.43 -9.61
N THR A 53 -17.65 -6.75 -10.78
CA THR A 53 -18.12 -8.10 -11.07
C THR A 53 -17.35 -8.67 -12.26
N GLY A 54 -17.18 -9.99 -12.29
CA GLY A 54 -16.44 -10.70 -13.34
C GLY A 54 -14.94 -10.78 -13.09
N SER A 55 -14.23 -11.44 -14.01
CA SER A 55 -12.77 -11.63 -13.95
C SER A 55 -12.11 -11.32 -15.30
N GLY A 56 -10.84 -10.92 -15.29
CA GLY A 56 -10.07 -10.62 -16.49
C GLY A 56 -10.69 -9.51 -17.34
N GLN A 57 -10.81 -9.75 -18.66
CA GLN A 57 -11.37 -8.76 -19.60
C GLN A 57 -12.89 -8.53 -19.45
N LYS A 58 -13.59 -9.34 -18.68
CA LYS A 58 -15.03 -9.21 -18.40
C LYS A 58 -15.31 -8.49 -17.08
N ARG A 59 -14.35 -7.78 -16.49
CA ARG A 59 -14.59 -6.94 -15.33
C ARG A 59 -15.50 -5.78 -15.66
N ALA A 60 -16.63 -5.68 -14.96
CA ALA A 60 -17.56 -4.56 -15.04
C ALA A 60 -17.61 -3.84 -13.68
N LYS A 61 -17.66 -2.50 -13.74
CA LYS A 61 -17.86 -1.65 -12.56
C LYS A 61 -19.33 -1.32 -12.42
N HIS A 62 -19.89 -1.52 -11.24
CA HIS A 62 -21.25 -1.15 -10.88
C HIS A 62 -21.18 -0.05 -9.83
N TYR A 63 -21.44 1.18 -10.24
CA TYR A 63 -21.43 2.34 -9.33
C TYR A 63 -22.60 2.27 -8.36
N PHE A 64 -22.38 2.77 -7.15
CA PHE A 64 -23.43 2.89 -6.16
C PHE A 64 -24.49 3.88 -6.63
N PRO A 65 -25.77 3.63 -6.32
CA PRO A 65 -26.83 4.59 -6.61
C PRO A 65 -26.63 5.84 -5.73
N HIS A 66 -27.03 6.99 -6.23
CA HIS A 66 -27.03 8.24 -5.46
C HIS A 66 -25.66 8.78 -5.04
N VAL A 67 -24.67 8.75 -5.93
CA VAL A 67 -23.42 9.48 -5.74
C VAL A 67 -23.72 10.98 -5.73
N ILE A 68 -23.51 11.65 -4.58
CA ILE A 68 -23.77 13.07 -4.40
C ILE A 68 -22.57 13.91 -4.82
N VAL A 69 -21.37 13.44 -4.47
CA VAL A 69 -20.11 14.07 -4.83
C VAL A 69 -19.22 13.01 -5.45
N ASP A 70 -18.75 13.27 -6.67
CA ASP A 70 -17.75 12.47 -7.36
C ASP A 70 -16.51 13.35 -7.56
N PHE A 71 -15.45 13.07 -6.75
CA PHE A 71 -14.19 13.77 -6.79
C PHE A 71 -13.11 12.77 -7.18
N ASP A 72 -12.83 12.69 -8.46
CA ASP A 72 -11.94 11.68 -9.00
C ASP A 72 -10.45 11.95 -8.69
N LEU A 73 -9.62 10.90 -8.88
CA LEU A 73 -8.19 10.95 -8.61
C LEU A 73 -7.48 12.04 -9.44
N ASN A 74 -7.90 12.27 -10.69
CA ASN A 74 -7.27 13.28 -11.54
C ASN A 74 -7.54 14.68 -11.01
N SER A 75 -8.77 14.95 -10.56
CA SER A 75 -9.12 16.20 -9.90
C SER A 75 -8.30 16.40 -8.63
N ALA A 76 -8.17 15.36 -7.79
CA ALA A 76 -7.39 15.41 -6.57
C ALA A 76 -5.88 15.67 -6.84
N ILE A 77 -5.32 15.09 -7.91
CA ILE A 77 -3.94 15.34 -8.35
C ILE A 77 -3.78 16.78 -8.84
N ASN A 78 -4.70 17.27 -9.68
CA ASN A 78 -4.66 18.62 -10.24
C ASN A 78 -4.77 19.70 -9.16
N ASP A 79 -5.58 19.44 -8.13
CA ASP A 79 -5.74 20.32 -6.97
C ASP A 79 -4.59 20.19 -5.94
N GLY A 80 -3.61 19.30 -6.19
CA GLY A 80 -2.45 19.11 -5.33
C GLY A 80 -2.75 18.38 -4.02
N LEU A 81 -3.92 17.73 -3.89
CA LEU A 81 -4.33 16.99 -2.70
C LEU A 81 -3.71 15.59 -2.67
N VAL A 82 -3.43 15.02 -3.85
CA VAL A 82 -2.81 13.70 -4.02
C VAL A 82 -1.59 13.81 -4.93
N LYS A 83 -0.51 13.11 -4.59
CA LYS A 83 0.69 13.05 -5.41
C LYS A 83 0.44 12.29 -6.72
N MET A 84 0.99 12.81 -7.80
CA MET A 84 1.02 12.10 -9.07
C MET A 84 1.98 10.91 -8.98
N ILE A 85 1.53 9.74 -9.41
CA ILE A 85 2.37 8.54 -9.54
C ILE A 85 3.12 8.63 -10.87
N THR A 86 4.45 8.57 -10.80
CA THR A 86 5.32 8.50 -11.97
C THR A 86 6.03 7.16 -12.00
N ILE A 87 5.93 6.44 -13.12
CA ILE A 87 6.64 5.18 -13.32
C ILE A 87 8.01 5.49 -13.92
N ASP A 88 9.07 5.16 -13.19
CA ASP A 88 10.44 5.23 -13.70
C ASP A 88 10.69 4.04 -14.64
N LYS A 89 10.96 4.34 -15.91
CA LYS A 89 11.25 3.33 -16.95
C LYS A 89 12.70 3.49 -17.40
N ARG A 90 13.53 2.50 -17.06
CA ARG A 90 14.93 2.46 -17.50
C ARG A 90 15.07 1.65 -18.77
N LYS A 91 15.32 2.31 -19.88
CA LYS A 91 15.44 1.68 -21.21
C LYS A 91 16.61 0.70 -21.28
N GLU A 92 17.71 0.97 -20.56
CA GLU A 92 18.89 0.13 -20.51
C GLU A 92 18.62 -1.27 -19.96
N LEU A 93 17.61 -1.40 -19.09
CA LEU A 93 17.23 -2.67 -18.48
C LEU A 93 16.28 -3.50 -19.37
N SER A 94 15.67 -2.89 -20.38
CA SER A 94 14.69 -3.58 -21.25
C SER A 94 15.32 -4.66 -22.14
N THR A 95 16.63 -4.67 -22.29
CA THR A 95 17.40 -5.65 -23.09
C THR A 95 17.92 -6.80 -22.25
N LEU A 96 17.78 -6.75 -20.91
CA LEU A 96 18.25 -7.79 -20.00
C LEU A 96 17.08 -8.73 -19.67
N GLU A 97 17.29 -10.01 -19.77
CA GLU A 97 16.36 -11.03 -19.26
C GLU A 97 16.54 -11.11 -17.73
N LEU A 98 15.86 -10.21 -17.01
CA LEU A 98 15.91 -10.14 -15.56
C LEU A 98 14.70 -10.86 -14.95
N ASP A 99 14.95 -11.71 -13.97
CA ASP A 99 13.90 -12.22 -13.09
C ASP A 99 13.69 -11.22 -11.93
N PHE A 100 12.44 -10.91 -11.67
CA PHE A 100 12.01 -9.99 -10.59
C PHE A 100 11.35 -10.73 -9.43
N LYS A 101 11.40 -12.06 -9.41
CA LYS A 101 10.94 -12.88 -8.30
C LYS A 101 12.09 -13.21 -7.36
N ALA A 102 11.80 -13.39 -6.09
CA ALA A 102 12.79 -13.86 -5.12
C ALA A 102 13.35 -15.22 -5.54
N LEU A 103 14.66 -15.42 -5.31
CA LEU A 103 15.31 -16.70 -5.58
C LEU A 103 14.77 -17.74 -4.59
N ARG A 104 14.44 -18.91 -5.10
CA ARG A 104 13.90 -20.02 -4.31
C ARG A 104 14.67 -21.29 -4.53
N ASP A 105 14.78 -22.09 -3.49
CA ASP A 105 15.29 -23.46 -3.55
C ASP A 105 14.30 -24.35 -4.30
N GLU A 106 14.79 -25.08 -5.31
CA GLU A 106 13.96 -25.91 -6.19
C GLU A 106 13.21 -27.04 -5.45
N GLY A 107 13.78 -27.56 -4.36
CA GLY A 107 13.20 -28.67 -3.62
C GLY A 107 12.18 -28.26 -2.56
N SER A 108 12.48 -27.16 -1.83
CA SER A 108 11.69 -26.72 -0.69
C SER A 108 10.82 -25.49 -0.98
N ASN A 109 11.00 -24.85 -2.13
CA ASN A 109 10.38 -23.57 -2.51
C ASN A 109 10.63 -22.42 -1.51
N LYS A 110 11.59 -22.58 -0.60
CA LYS A 110 11.97 -21.53 0.36
C LYS A 110 12.76 -20.43 -0.32
N VAL A 111 12.55 -19.20 0.13
CA VAL A 111 13.35 -18.06 -0.32
C VAL A 111 14.80 -18.23 0.13
N ILE A 112 15.73 -18.11 -0.82
CA ILE A 112 17.17 -18.22 -0.61
C ILE A 112 17.94 -16.94 -0.95
N GLY A 113 17.26 -15.92 -1.49
CA GLY A 113 17.90 -14.66 -1.83
C GLY A 113 17.04 -13.75 -2.69
N LEU A 114 17.60 -12.58 -3.01
CA LEU A 114 17.05 -11.65 -4.00
C LEU A 114 17.60 -11.96 -5.39
N SER A 115 16.74 -11.90 -6.40
CA SER A 115 17.17 -11.92 -7.79
C SER A 115 17.91 -10.64 -8.18
N ASP A 116 18.67 -10.69 -9.26
CA ASP A 116 19.36 -9.51 -9.80
C ASP A 116 18.37 -8.40 -10.18
N GLY A 117 17.20 -8.76 -10.71
CA GLY A 117 16.14 -7.81 -11.00
C GLY A 117 15.64 -7.07 -9.75
N GLN A 118 15.44 -7.79 -8.64
CA GLN A 118 15.04 -7.18 -7.37
C GLN A 118 16.12 -6.25 -6.81
N LYS A 119 17.40 -6.66 -6.85
CA LYS A 119 18.54 -5.84 -6.42
C LYS A 119 18.65 -4.54 -7.23
N ILE A 120 18.51 -4.64 -8.57
CA ILE A 120 18.50 -3.48 -9.46
C ILE A 120 17.33 -2.53 -9.13
N MET A 121 16.14 -3.05 -8.87
CA MET A 121 15.00 -2.22 -8.48
C MET A 121 15.25 -1.45 -7.18
N ILE A 122 15.83 -2.11 -6.18
CA ILE A 122 16.19 -1.47 -4.90
C ILE A 122 17.23 -0.37 -5.13
N GLN A 123 18.31 -0.64 -5.86
CA GLN A 123 19.35 0.35 -6.19
C GLN A 123 18.79 1.54 -6.98
N ALA A 124 17.90 1.27 -7.92
CA ALA A 124 17.21 2.31 -8.69
C ALA A 124 16.36 3.20 -7.78
N GLY A 125 15.64 2.60 -6.83
CA GLY A 125 14.85 3.32 -5.83
C GLY A 125 15.72 4.19 -4.94
N LEU A 126 16.84 3.69 -4.43
CA LEU A 126 17.79 4.45 -3.62
C LEU A 126 18.39 5.63 -4.40
N THR A 127 18.79 5.40 -5.64
CA THR A 127 19.28 6.49 -6.51
C THR A 127 18.23 7.60 -6.67
N LYS A 128 16.96 7.22 -6.82
CA LYS A 128 15.86 8.20 -6.90
C LYS A 128 15.64 8.91 -5.58
N LEU A 129 15.74 8.20 -4.47
CA LEU A 129 15.63 8.79 -3.13
C LEU A 129 16.70 9.84 -2.89
N ASP A 130 17.97 9.56 -3.23
CA ASP A 130 19.09 10.50 -3.10
C ASP A 130 18.88 11.80 -3.92
N ILE A 131 18.28 11.67 -5.11
CA ILE A 131 17.94 12.86 -5.92
C ILE A 131 16.88 13.69 -5.21
N LEU A 132 15.84 13.04 -4.69
CA LEU A 132 14.75 13.72 -3.99
C LEU A 132 15.22 14.36 -2.69
N GLU A 133 16.12 13.73 -1.92
CA GLU A 133 16.70 14.32 -0.71
C GLU A 133 17.45 15.63 -1.03
N LYS A 134 18.23 15.63 -2.11
CA LYS A 134 18.92 16.85 -2.58
C LYS A 134 17.94 17.94 -3.01
N ASP A 135 16.84 17.59 -3.65
CA ASP A 135 15.84 18.55 -4.09
C ASP A 135 15.02 19.11 -2.90
N PHE A 136 14.66 18.27 -1.93
CA PHE A 136 14.04 18.70 -0.68
C PHE A 136 14.94 19.67 0.09
N SER A 137 16.24 19.38 0.17
CA SER A 137 17.22 20.26 0.82
C SER A 137 17.33 21.63 0.12
N LYS A 138 17.31 21.68 -1.22
CA LYS A 138 17.33 22.93 -1.98
C LYS A 138 16.09 23.79 -1.74
N LEU A 139 14.94 23.16 -1.53
CA LEU A 139 13.67 23.82 -1.25
C LEU A 139 13.49 24.19 0.22
N ASN A 140 14.50 23.93 1.08
CA ASN A 140 14.42 24.09 2.53
C ASN A 140 13.18 23.37 3.13
N ASN A 141 12.81 22.24 2.57
CA ASN A 141 11.69 21.45 3.09
C ASN A 141 12.11 20.80 4.41
N PRO A 142 11.36 21.01 5.51
CA PRO A 142 11.70 20.44 6.81
C PRO A 142 11.42 18.91 6.89
N LYS A 143 10.75 18.37 5.88
CA LYS A 143 10.41 16.95 5.80
C LYS A 143 11.42 16.18 4.96
N HIS A 144 11.58 14.90 5.23
CA HIS A 144 12.50 14.00 4.53
C HIS A 144 11.73 13.03 3.62
N PRO A 145 12.12 12.87 2.35
CA PRO A 145 11.51 11.87 1.48
C PRO A 145 11.80 10.46 1.97
N LYS A 146 10.84 9.56 1.84
CA LYS A 146 10.93 8.17 2.27
C LYS A 146 10.75 7.21 1.11
N MET A 147 11.43 6.08 1.17
CA MET A 147 11.30 4.97 0.24
C MET A 147 10.55 3.82 0.91
N LEU A 148 9.57 3.26 0.22
CA LEU A 148 8.84 2.07 0.63
C LEU A 148 9.23 0.89 -0.27
N ILE A 149 9.75 -0.18 0.32
CA ILE A 149 9.96 -1.46 -0.36
C ILE A 149 8.83 -2.39 0.04
N MET A 150 8.07 -2.87 -0.95
CA MET A 150 6.95 -3.77 -0.74
C MET A 150 7.35 -5.21 -1.09
N CYS A 151 7.56 -6.04 -0.09
CA CYS A 151 7.89 -7.45 -0.25
C CYS A 151 6.63 -8.31 -0.42
N GLU A 152 6.74 -9.43 -1.14
CA GLU A 152 5.64 -10.37 -1.31
C GLU A 152 5.39 -11.21 -0.05
N GLU A 153 6.44 -11.52 0.72
CA GLU A 153 6.37 -12.33 1.94
C GLU A 153 7.47 -11.96 2.95
N THR A 154 7.27 -12.36 4.20
CA THR A 154 8.14 -12.00 5.32
C THR A 154 9.56 -12.55 5.16
N GLU A 155 9.73 -13.72 4.52
CA GLU A 155 11.05 -14.31 4.30
C GLU A 155 11.95 -13.46 3.40
N VAL A 156 11.37 -12.66 2.50
CA VAL A 156 12.12 -11.76 1.60
C VAL A 156 12.72 -10.58 2.36
N VAL A 157 12.08 -10.12 3.43
CA VAL A 157 12.49 -8.92 4.19
C VAL A 157 13.94 -9.01 4.64
N ARG A 158 14.35 -10.13 5.25
CA ARG A 158 15.72 -10.32 5.74
C ARG A 158 16.77 -10.19 4.62
N TYR A 159 16.47 -10.69 3.42
CA TYR A 159 17.37 -10.57 2.27
C TYR A 159 17.45 -9.15 1.72
N VAL A 160 16.35 -8.38 1.85
CA VAL A 160 16.37 -6.95 1.55
C VAL A 160 17.25 -6.22 2.57
N GLU A 161 17.10 -6.49 3.86
CA GLU A 161 17.91 -5.89 4.93
C GLU A 161 19.41 -6.23 4.75
N GLU A 162 19.74 -7.52 4.53
CA GLU A 162 21.10 -7.97 4.24
C GLU A 162 21.69 -7.24 3.02
N PHE A 163 20.91 -7.10 1.94
CA PHE A 163 21.35 -6.40 0.74
C PHE A 163 21.56 -4.90 0.96
N LEU A 164 20.69 -4.24 1.73
CA LEU A 164 20.86 -2.82 2.07
C LEU A 164 22.14 -2.59 2.88
N LEU A 165 22.48 -3.48 3.82
CA LEU A 165 23.73 -3.44 4.55
C LEU A 165 24.94 -3.69 3.62
N GLU A 166 24.85 -4.66 2.71
CA GLU A 166 25.91 -5.00 1.73
C GLU A 166 26.27 -3.80 0.86
N ILE A 167 25.28 -3.03 0.44
CA ILE A 167 25.49 -1.84 -0.41
C ILE A 167 25.82 -0.57 0.38
N GLY A 168 25.99 -0.69 1.71
CA GLY A 168 26.56 0.34 2.57
C GLY A 168 25.57 1.19 3.37
N LEU A 169 24.28 0.86 3.39
CA LEU A 169 23.35 1.50 4.33
C LEU A 169 23.65 1.00 5.77
N LYS A 170 23.41 1.88 6.73
CA LYS A 170 23.49 1.54 8.14
C LYS A 170 22.14 1.00 8.65
N ASP A 171 22.17 0.23 9.72
CA ASP A 171 20.98 -0.38 10.34
C ASP A 171 19.90 0.66 10.74
N GLU A 172 20.33 1.86 11.11
CA GLU A 172 19.45 2.98 11.46
C GLU A 172 18.74 3.63 10.24
N GLU A 173 19.21 3.39 9.01
CA GLU A 173 18.71 4.00 7.79
C GLU A 173 17.52 3.26 7.19
N PHE A 174 17.20 2.06 7.66
CA PHE A 174 16.04 1.30 7.20
C PHE A 174 15.27 0.66 8.36
N MET A 175 14.03 0.30 8.13
CA MET A 175 13.16 -0.31 9.13
C MET A 175 12.24 -1.34 8.46
N GLY A 176 12.26 -2.57 8.97
CA GLY A 176 11.31 -3.61 8.60
C GLY A 176 9.98 -3.48 9.36
N VAL A 177 8.88 -3.48 8.62
CA VAL A 177 7.51 -3.49 9.14
C VAL A 177 6.81 -4.74 8.63
N HIS A 178 6.81 -5.78 9.45
CA HIS A 178 6.22 -7.07 9.05
C HIS A 178 5.54 -7.75 10.24
N SER A 179 4.47 -8.49 9.96
CA SER A 179 3.82 -9.33 10.96
C SER A 179 4.63 -10.58 11.25
N LYS A 180 4.59 -11.07 12.49
CA LYS A 180 5.12 -12.40 12.83
C LYS A 180 4.30 -13.48 12.10
N LYS A 181 4.88 -14.65 11.91
CA LYS A 181 4.44 -15.82 11.10
C LYS A 181 2.93 -16.11 10.98
N ASN A 182 2.06 -15.56 11.82
CA ASN A 182 0.62 -15.82 11.84
C ASN A 182 -0.25 -14.68 11.29
N GLY A 183 0.34 -13.65 10.64
CA GLY A 183 -0.44 -12.60 9.98
C GLY A 183 -1.00 -11.51 10.89
N GLU A 184 -0.99 -11.68 12.21
CA GLU A 184 -1.47 -10.68 13.17
C GLU A 184 -0.30 -10.09 13.96
N ILE A 185 -0.20 -8.77 13.96
CA ILE A 185 0.68 -8.05 14.88
C ILE A 185 -0.10 -7.91 16.20
N PRO A 186 0.53 -8.20 17.36
CA PRO A 186 -0.06 -7.86 18.64
C PRO A 186 -0.42 -6.37 18.68
N LYS A 187 -1.60 -6.05 19.22
CA LYS A 187 -2.15 -4.68 19.23
C LYS A 187 -1.16 -3.63 19.77
N GLU A 188 -0.41 -3.98 20.80
CA GLU A 188 0.63 -3.11 21.39
C GLU A 188 1.82 -2.87 20.45
N GLU A 189 2.23 -3.88 19.70
CA GLU A 189 3.32 -3.78 18.72
C GLU A 189 2.87 -2.96 17.50
N TYR A 190 1.62 -3.13 17.07
CA TYR A 190 0.99 -2.31 16.02
C TYR A 190 0.94 -0.83 16.41
N GLU A 191 0.50 -0.50 17.62
CA GLU A 191 0.45 0.88 18.09
C GLU A 191 1.84 1.51 18.19
N ARG A 192 2.86 0.77 18.63
CA ARG A 192 4.27 1.24 18.65
C ARG A 192 4.80 1.49 17.24
N LEU A 193 4.51 0.60 16.30
CA LEU A 193 4.89 0.77 14.89
C LEU A 193 4.17 1.96 14.27
N ARG A 194 2.88 2.10 14.53
CA ARG A 194 2.08 3.24 14.09
C ARG A 194 2.64 4.57 14.60
N GLN A 195 3.00 4.66 15.87
CA GLN A 195 3.63 5.85 16.45
C GLN A 195 4.98 6.17 15.82
N LYS A 196 5.82 5.15 15.55
CA LYS A 196 7.10 5.35 14.86
C LYS A 196 6.93 5.81 13.41
N LEU A 197 5.88 5.35 12.74
CA LEU A 197 5.62 5.66 11.34
C LEU A 197 4.90 7.00 11.16
N PHE A 198 4.14 7.46 12.17
CA PHE A 198 3.29 8.64 12.08
C PHE A 198 4.05 9.91 11.71
N ASN A 199 5.25 10.11 12.26
CA ASN A 199 6.09 11.29 11.99
C ASN A 199 7.44 10.89 11.37
N ILE A 200 7.53 9.76 10.69
CA ILE A 200 8.79 9.23 10.14
C ILE A 200 9.47 10.23 9.18
N ASP A 201 8.70 11.05 8.51
CA ASP A 201 9.16 12.06 7.55
C ASP A 201 9.70 13.33 8.21
N GLU A 202 9.55 13.50 9.52
CA GLU A 202 10.18 14.58 10.30
C GLU A 202 11.64 14.28 10.64
N TYR A 203 12.06 13.03 10.50
CA TYR A 203 13.42 12.58 10.81
C TYR A 203 14.14 12.13 9.54
N GLU A 204 15.45 12.32 9.50
CA GLU A 204 16.28 11.81 8.40
C GLU A 204 16.20 10.29 8.31
N ASN A 205 16.38 9.60 9.43
CA ASN A 205 16.33 8.13 9.50
C ASN A 205 15.06 7.63 10.23
N PRO A 206 14.55 6.45 9.84
CA PRO A 206 14.95 5.65 8.69
C PRO A 206 14.52 6.28 7.36
N LYS A 207 15.35 6.11 6.32
CA LYS A 207 15.06 6.55 4.94
C LYS A 207 14.20 5.55 4.20
N VAL A 208 14.37 4.26 4.53
CA VAL A 208 13.73 3.13 3.86
C VAL A 208 12.83 2.38 4.82
N VAL A 209 11.59 2.15 4.41
CA VAL A 209 10.63 1.28 5.10
C VAL A 209 10.42 0.03 4.26
N ILE A 210 10.59 -1.14 4.88
CA ILE A 210 10.39 -2.44 4.22
C ILE A 210 9.10 -3.04 4.77
N SER A 211 8.14 -3.35 3.93
CA SER A 211 6.82 -3.82 4.36
C SER A 211 6.37 -5.07 3.60
N VAL A 212 5.65 -5.95 4.31
CA VAL A 212 4.95 -7.09 3.75
C VAL A 212 3.45 -6.94 3.97
N LEU A 213 2.66 -6.71 2.92
CA LEU A 213 1.18 -6.69 2.92
C LEU A 213 0.48 -5.75 3.92
N MET A 214 1.19 -5.21 4.89
CA MET A 214 0.62 -4.54 6.06
C MET A 214 0.17 -3.09 5.85
N LEU A 215 0.55 -2.50 4.74
CA LEU A 215 0.23 -1.09 4.46
C LEU A 215 -1.03 -0.97 3.60
N LYS A 216 -2.04 -1.81 3.86
CA LYS A 216 -3.27 -1.79 3.07
C LYS A 216 -4.19 -0.64 3.44
N GLU A 217 -4.33 -0.32 4.72
CA GLU A 217 -5.28 0.68 5.22
C GLU A 217 -4.70 1.43 6.43
N GLY A 218 -4.91 2.74 6.48
CA GLY A 218 -4.52 3.57 7.63
C GLY A 218 -3.03 3.88 7.76
N PHE A 219 -2.23 3.63 6.72
CA PHE A 219 -0.83 4.05 6.66
C PHE A 219 -0.73 5.41 5.98
N ASP A 220 -0.69 6.45 6.79
CA ASP A 220 -0.60 7.83 6.32
C ASP A 220 0.81 8.38 6.60
N VAL A 221 1.74 8.10 5.68
CA VAL A 221 3.05 8.75 5.65
C VAL A 221 3.09 9.67 4.45
N SER A 222 2.97 10.96 4.71
CA SER A 222 2.84 12.00 3.68
C SER A 222 4.01 12.04 2.70
N ASN A 223 5.21 11.66 3.12
CA ASN A 223 6.43 11.77 2.32
C ASN A 223 7.02 10.44 1.85
N VAL A 224 6.22 9.39 1.68
CA VAL A 224 6.61 8.27 0.83
C VAL A 224 6.65 8.77 -0.61
N CYS A 225 7.86 8.94 -1.13
CA CYS A 225 8.12 9.52 -2.45
C CYS A 225 8.64 8.49 -3.45
N VAL A 226 9.17 7.37 -2.97
CA VAL A 226 9.66 6.26 -3.80
C VAL A 226 9.01 4.97 -3.34
N ILE A 227 8.47 4.20 -4.29
CA ILE A 227 7.89 2.87 -4.01
C ILE A 227 8.58 1.85 -4.90
N VAL A 228 9.12 0.79 -4.27
CA VAL A 228 9.77 -0.34 -4.94
C VAL A 228 8.95 -1.60 -4.68
N PRO A 229 8.09 -2.01 -5.62
CA PRO A 229 7.30 -3.24 -5.47
C PRO A 229 8.13 -4.46 -5.84
N LEU A 230 8.54 -5.26 -4.85
CA LEU A 230 9.21 -6.55 -5.04
C LEU A 230 8.19 -7.71 -5.13
N ARG A 231 6.97 -7.40 -5.55
CA ARG A 231 5.87 -8.37 -5.67
C ARG A 231 5.66 -8.70 -7.14
N SER A 232 5.66 -9.97 -7.48
CA SER A 232 5.13 -10.40 -8.78
C SER A 232 3.61 -10.25 -8.76
N ASN A 233 3.06 -9.33 -9.55
CA ASN A 233 1.63 -9.36 -9.82
C ASN A 233 1.31 -10.60 -10.66
N GLN A 234 0.82 -11.62 -10.01
CA GLN A 234 -0.02 -12.60 -10.68
C GLN A 234 -1.46 -12.06 -10.60
N SER A 235 -1.84 -11.30 -11.62
CA SER A 235 -3.23 -10.96 -11.89
C SER A 235 -3.87 -12.05 -12.74
#